data_053ef8370e28910f6e5e20b78a7135b5
#
_entry.id   053ef8370e28910f6e5e20b78a7135b5
#
_cell.length_a   1.000
_cell.length_b   1.000
_cell.length_c   1.000
_cell.angle_alpha   90.00
_cell.angle_beta   90.00
_cell.angle_gamma   90.00
#
_symmetry.space_group_name_H-M   'P 1'
#
loop_
_entity.id
_entity.type
_entity.pdbx_description
1 polymer ?
#
loop_
_entity_poly.entity_id
_entity_poly.type
_entity_poly.pdbx_seq_one_letter_code
_entity_poly.pdbx_strand_id
1 'polypeptide(L)'
;MTLLKYYIRFVLFIVLSLVFSFHLYATDNAGPILIISSYNPDTRNTTANISEFMEEYKRGGGISPVVIENMNCKSLPEAPLWDGKMRGILDKYKENNTPQLIIILGQEAWASYISQEYKPNIPVLCGMISKNAILLPDSDLNVAEWEPKYIDIQEYVDKGLHLGGFLYSYDVKENIRLIRKLYPQTQNIALITDNTYGGLAMQTLVKKGNGKYQGSELDITGWKKE
;
A
#
# COMPACT_ATOMS: atom_id res chain seq x y z
N MET A 1 -4.81 65.37 -14.82
CA MET A 1 -5.29 64.05 -15.30
C MET A 1 -4.28 62.90 -15.06
N THR A 2 -3.00 63.14 -15.01
CA THR A 2 -1.94 62.15 -14.79
C THR A 2 -1.85 61.63 -13.33
N LEU A 3 -1.91 62.48 -12.32
CA LEU A 3 -1.84 62.11 -10.90
C LEU A 3 -2.97 61.15 -10.47
N LEU A 4 -4.20 61.35 -10.97
CA LEU A 4 -5.32 60.47 -10.66
C LEU A 4 -5.13 59.04 -11.21
N LYS A 5 -4.50 58.91 -12.39
CA LYS A 5 -4.17 57.59 -12.97
C LYS A 5 -3.12 56.84 -12.16
N TYR A 6 -2.15 57.51 -11.58
CA TYR A 6 -1.14 56.89 -10.70
C TYR A 6 -1.76 56.46 -9.37
N TYR A 7 -2.65 57.27 -8.81
CA TYR A 7 -3.35 56.93 -7.58
C TYR A 7 -4.26 55.70 -7.77
N ILE A 8 -5.01 55.63 -8.85
CA ILE A 8 -5.84 54.46 -9.15
C ILE A 8 -5.01 53.19 -9.35
N ARG A 9 -3.86 53.26 -10.03
CA ARG A 9 -2.97 52.11 -10.20
C ARG A 9 -2.36 51.64 -8.88
N PHE A 10 -2.00 52.57 -8.01
CA PHE A 10 -1.46 52.27 -6.70
C PHE A 10 -2.51 51.61 -5.78
N VAL A 11 -3.73 52.10 -5.77
CA VAL A 11 -4.83 51.48 -5.01
C VAL A 11 -5.18 50.11 -5.58
N LEU A 12 -5.17 49.94 -6.90
CA LEU A 12 -5.42 48.66 -7.56
C LEU A 12 -4.33 47.64 -7.19
N PHE A 13 -3.05 48.06 -7.11
CA PHE A 13 -1.95 47.22 -6.73
C PHE A 13 -2.06 46.79 -5.26
N ILE A 14 -2.45 47.67 -4.34
CA ILE A 14 -2.71 47.35 -2.95
C ILE A 14 -3.86 46.35 -2.80
N VAL A 15 -4.97 46.55 -3.50
CA VAL A 15 -6.11 45.65 -3.49
C VAL A 15 -5.74 44.30 -4.04
N LEU A 16 -4.97 44.26 -5.14
CA LEU A 16 -4.49 42.99 -5.73
C LEU A 16 -3.57 42.27 -4.80
N SER A 17 -2.62 42.95 -4.11
CA SER A 17 -1.71 42.34 -3.15
C SER A 17 -2.45 41.82 -1.92
N LEU A 18 -3.49 42.49 -1.43
CA LEU A 18 -4.36 42.01 -0.36
C LEU A 18 -5.14 40.76 -0.78
N VAL A 19 -5.71 40.73 -1.98
CA VAL A 19 -6.43 39.56 -2.49
C VAL A 19 -5.48 38.37 -2.64
N PHE A 20 -4.26 38.56 -3.12
CA PHE A 20 -3.25 37.50 -3.18
C PHE A 20 -2.82 37.03 -1.79
N SER A 21 -2.75 37.90 -0.80
CA SER A 21 -2.41 37.53 0.57
C SER A 21 -3.47 36.66 1.23
N PHE A 22 -4.75 36.84 0.93
CA PHE A 22 -5.84 35.98 1.42
C PHE A 22 -5.84 34.56 0.82
N HIS A 23 -5.25 34.36 -0.36
CA HIS A 23 -5.15 33.01 -0.95
C HIS A 23 -4.00 32.17 -0.37
N LEU A 24 -3.10 32.77 0.41
CA LEU A 24 -1.99 32.06 1.08
C LEU A 24 -2.38 31.45 2.44
N TYR A 25 -3.55 31.78 2.97
CA TYR A 25 -4.14 31.06 4.11
C TYR A 25 -5.03 29.93 3.64
N ALA A 26 -4.49 29.04 2.82
CA ALA A 26 -5.16 27.80 2.46
C ALA A 26 -5.03 26.81 3.62
N THR A 27 -6.11 26.75 4.37
CA THR A 27 -6.57 25.57 5.14
C THR A 27 -5.60 24.94 6.14
N ASP A 28 -5.55 25.50 7.35
CA ASP A 28 -5.06 24.83 8.56
C ASP A 28 -5.92 23.63 9.02
N ASN A 29 -6.84 23.15 8.19
CA ASN A 29 -7.75 22.04 8.48
C ASN A 29 -7.47 20.78 7.63
N ALA A 30 -6.29 20.65 7.04
CA ALA A 30 -5.91 19.41 6.42
C ALA A 30 -5.72 18.35 7.51
N GLY A 31 -6.49 17.26 7.45
CA GLY A 31 -6.37 16.14 8.39
C GLY A 31 -4.95 15.58 8.46
N PRO A 32 -4.66 14.67 9.38
CA PRO A 32 -3.32 14.09 9.52
C PRO A 32 -2.93 13.25 8.32
N ILE A 33 -1.63 13.01 8.15
CA ILE A 33 -1.12 11.92 7.35
C ILE A 33 -1.13 10.68 8.24
N LEU A 34 -1.83 9.63 7.83
CA LEU A 34 -1.94 8.38 8.57
C LEU A 34 -1.01 7.33 7.96
N ILE A 35 0.01 6.92 8.70
CA ILE A 35 0.88 5.81 8.32
C ILE A 35 0.37 4.54 9.00
N ILE A 36 0.04 3.51 8.24
CA ILE A 36 -0.36 2.19 8.75
C ILE A 36 0.73 1.19 8.39
N SER A 37 1.41 0.64 9.40
CA SER A 37 2.54 -0.27 9.22
C SER A 37 2.15 -1.71 9.57
N SER A 38 2.55 -2.68 8.74
CA SER A 38 2.41 -4.11 9.04
C SER A 38 3.14 -4.51 10.31
N TYR A 39 4.33 -3.95 10.51
CA TYR A 39 5.25 -4.33 11.58
C TYR A 39 5.51 -3.18 12.54
N ASN A 40 6.01 -3.54 13.72
CA ASN A 40 6.40 -2.55 14.71
C ASN A 40 7.33 -1.49 14.07
N PRO A 41 6.99 -0.19 14.19
CA PRO A 41 7.84 0.92 13.74
C PRO A 41 9.27 0.87 14.29
N ASP A 42 9.50 0.22 15.43
CA ASP A 42 10.82 0.06 16.04
C ASP A 42 11.72 -0.95 15.33
N THR A 43 11.20 -1.70 14.35
CA THR A 43 12.05 -2.57 13.54
C THR A 43 12.92 -1.74 12.61
N ARG A 44 14.20 -2.13 12.44
CA ARG A 44 15.22 -1.35 11.72
C ARG A 44 14.75 -0.83 10.35
N ASN A 45 14.13 -1.68 9.55
CA ASN A 45 13.71 -1.31 8.20
C ASN A 45 12.50 -0.35 8.22
N THR A 46 11.54 -0.60 9.11
CA THR A 46 10.35 0.26 9.23
C THR A 46 10.75 1.63 9.78
N THR A 47 11.60 1.68 10.82
CA THR A 47 12.14 2.91 11.38
C THR A 47 12.86 3.73 10.32
N ALA A 48 13.76 3.13 9.53
CA ALA A 48 14.48 3.84 8.49
C ALA A 48 13.52 4.48 7.47
N ASN A 49 12.57 3.72 6.93
CA ASN A 49 11.59 4.23 5.96
C ASN A 49 10.74 5.37 6.52
N ILE A 50 10.28 5.26 7.78
CA ILE A 50 9.48 6.30 8.42
C ILE A 50 10.34 7.54 8.68
N SER A 51 11.57 7.38 9.17
CA SER A 51 12.47 8.49 9.45
C SER A 51 12.83 9.27 8.19
N GLU A 52 13.18 8.57 7.11
CA GLU A 52 13.47 9.19 5.81
C GLU A 52 12.25 9.93 5.26
N PHE A 53 11.07 9.33 5.36
CA PHE A 53 9.82 10.01 4.99
C PHE A 53 9.62 11.29 5.81
N MET A 54 9.80 11.25 7.14
CA MET A 54 9.61 12.40 8.02
C MET A 54 10.61 13.53 7.73
N GLU A 55 11.85 13.19 7.42
CA GLU A 55 12.88 14.17 7.03
C GLU A 55 12.53 14.85 5.70
N GLU A 56 12.17 14.06 4.68
CA GLU A 56 11.77 14.58 3.38
C GLU A 56 10.49 15.41 3.45
N TYR A 57 9.51 14.95 4.22
CA TYR A 57 8.27 15.66 4.44
C TYR A 57 8.51 17.05 5.06
N LYS A 58 9.34 17.12 6.11
CA LYS A 58 9.74 18.38 6.73
C LYS A 58 10.54 19.28 5.79
N ARG A 59 11.48 18.68 5.03
CA ARG A 59 12.30 19.41 4.05
C ARG A 59 11.44 20.00 2.95
N GLY A 60 10.38 19.32 2.54
CA GLY A 60 9.37 19.78 1.58
C GLY A 60 8.39 20.81 2.14
N GLY A 61 8.53 21.23 3.40
CA GLY A 61 7.62 22.20 4.04
C GLY A 61 6.32 21.59 4.55
N GLY A 62 6.28 20.28 4.77
CA GLY A 62 5.10 19.58 5.31
C GLY A 62 4.81 20.02 6.74
N ILE A 63 3.57 20.44 7.01
CA ILE A 63 3.11 20.97 8.30
C ILE A 63 2.04 20.11 8.97
N SER A 64 1.36 19.23 8.22
CA SER A 64 0.31 18.38 8.77
C SER A 64 0.85 17.36 9.77
N PRO A 65 0.11 17.07 10.84
CA PRO A 65 0.49 16.01 11.79
C PRO A 65 0.62 14.66 11.08
N VAL A 66 1.62 13.88 11.47
CA VAL A 66 1.81 12.50 11.02
C VAL A 66 1.49 11.57 12.17
N VAL A 67 0.55 10.66 11.96
CA VAL A 67 0.15 9.65 12.94
C VAL A 67 0.55 8.28 12.42
N ILE A 68 1.11 7.46 13.30
CA ILE A 68 1.58 6.11 12.96
C ILE A 68 0.74 5.09 13.73
N GLU A 69 0.07 4.21 13.00
CA GLU A 69 -0.66 3.06 13.53
C GLU A 69 0.08 1.77 13.18
N ASN A 70 0.21 0.91 14.17
CA ASN A 70 0.92 -0.35 14.03
C ASN A 70 -0.05 -1.52 14.01
N MET A 71 -0.10 -2.27 12.91
CA MET A 71 -0.87 -3.50 12.79
C MET A 71 -0.29 -4.63 13.65
N ASN A 72 1.03 -4.60 13.91
CA ASN A 72 1.75 -5.65 14.63
C ASN A 72 1.42 -7.05 14.10
N CYS A 73 1.45 -7.20 12.78
CA CYS A 73 1.26 -8.50 12.12
C CYS A 73 2.44 -9.41 12.45
N LYS A 74 2.18 -10.58 13.02
CA LYS A 74 3.26 -11.49 13.44
C LYS A 74 3.31 -12.74 12.57
N SER A 75 2.20 -13.44 12.46
CA SER A 75 2.15 -14.74 11.79
C SER A 75 0.88 -14.89 10.97
N LEU A 76 0.95 -15.67 9.91
CA LEU A 76 -0.19 -15.90 9.01
C LEU A 76 -1.43 -16.48 9.71
N PRO A 77 -1.32 -17.38 10.72
CA PRO A 77 -2.50 -17.83 11.47
C PRO A 77 -3.30 -16.73 12.14
N GLU A 78 -2.71 -15.54 12.35
CA GLU A 78 -3.39 -14.35 12.88
C GLU A 78 -4.08 -13.52 11.80
N ALA A 79 -4.00 -13.92 10.53
CA ALA A 79 -4.57 -13.14 9.40
C ALA A 79 -6.04 -12.75 9.58
N PRO A 80 -6.93 -13.59 10.16
CA PRO A 80 -8.30 -13.18 10.47
C PRO A 80 -8.39 -11.98 11.42
N LEU A 81 -7.43 -11.84 12.34
CA LEU A 81 -7.38 -10.71 13.28
C LEU A 81 -6.93 -9.41 12.62
N TRP A 82 -6.17 -9.48 11.52
CA TRP A 82 -5.64 -8.30 10.83
C TRP A 82 -6.76 -7.48 10.22
N ASP A 83 -7.79 -8.12 9.68
CA ASP A 83 -8.96 -7.45 9.14
C ASP A 83 -9.66 -6.59 10.21
N GLY A 84 -9.95 -7.17 11.36
CA GLY A 84 -10.54 -6.46 12.49
C GLY A 84 -9.68 -5.31 13.02
N LYS A 85 -8.34 -5.49 13.04
CA LYS A 85 -7.40 -4.42 13.40
C LYS A 85 -7.45 -3.25 12.42
N MET A 86 -7.40 -3.53 11.12
CA MET A 86 -7.48 -2.50 10.09
C MET A 86 -8.79 -1.73 10.20
N ARG A 87 -9.92 -2.44 10.37
CA ARG A 87 -11.23 -1.82 10.58
C ARG A 87 -11.21 -0.89 11.79
N GLY A 88 -10.69 -1.35 12.93
CA GLY A 88 -10.57 -0.54 14.13
C GLY A 88 -9.69 0.70 13.95
N ILE A 89 -8.61 0.61 13.17
CA ILE A 89 -7.79 1.77 12.82
C ILE A 89 -8.60 2.74 11.96
N LEU A 90 -9.20 2.29 10.87
CA LEU A 90 -9.97 3.16 9.98
C LEU A 90 -11.15 3.84 10.69
N ASP A 91 -11.80 3.14 11.63
CA ASP A 91 -12.90 3.69 12.40
C ASP A 91 -12.52 4.84 13.33
N LYS A 92 -11.28 4.84 13.87
CA LYS A 92 -10.74 5.96 14.67
C LYS A 92 -10.66 7.27 13.90
N TYR A 93 -10.50 7.17 12.57
CA TYR A 93 -10.27 8.31 11.69
C TYR A 93 -11.47 8.65 10.82
N LYS A 94 -12.64 8.19 11.18
CA LYS A 94 -13.90 8.65 10.61
C LYS A 94 -14.29 10.01 11.21
N GLU A 95 -15.10 10.74 10.48
CA GLU A 95 -15.78 11.99 10.90
C GLU A 95 -14.83 13.16 11.21
N ASN A 96 -14.35 13.30 12.45
CA ASN A 96 -13.68 14.52 12.93
C ASN A 96 -12.16 14.55 12.73
N ASN A 97 -11.54 13.42 12.35
CA ASN A 97 -10.09 13.31 12.21
C ASN A 97 -9.69 12.58 10.93
N THR A 98 -10.45 12.81 9.87
CA THR A 98 -10.22 12.15 8.58
C THR A 98 -8.85 12.49 8.02
N PRO A 99 -8.00 11.50 7.71
CA PRO A 99 -6.68 11.76 7.13
C PRO A 99 -6.80 12.40 5.75
N GLN A 100 -5.87 13.26 5.40
CA GLN A 100 -5.74 13.76 4.03
C GLN A 100 -4.99 12.77 3.13
N LEU A 101 -4.20 11.87 3.71
CA LEU A 101 -3.39 10.86 3.03
C LEU A 101 -3.24 9.64 3.95
N ILE A 102 -3.36 8.45 3.38
CA ILE A 102 -3.02 7.19 4.04
C ILE A 102 -1.74 6.65 3.39
N ILE A 103 -0.75 6.29 4.20
CA ILE A 103 0.46 5.61 3.76
C ILE A 103 0.45 4.20 4.34
N ILE A 104 0.49 3.19 3.49
CA ILE A 104 0.48 1.77 3.90
C ILE A 104 1.86 1.18 3.67
N LEU A 105 2.47 0.65 4.75
CA LEU A 105 3.78 0.03 4.73
C LEU A 105 3.70 -1.45 5.06
N GLY A 106 4.05 -2.27 4.07
CA GLY A 106 4.12 -3.72 4.18
C GLY A 106 2.87 -4.46 3.67
N GLN A 107 3.08 -5.72 3.30
CA GLN A 107 2.09 -6.51 2.57
C GLN A 107 0.86 -6.87 3.42
N GLU A 108 1.02 -7.14 4.70
CA GLU A 108 -0.06 -7.53 5.61
C GLU A 108 -1.01 -6.36 5.88
N ALA A 109 -0.49 -5.16 6.11
CA ALA A 109 -1.31 -3.95 6.24
C ALA A 109 -2.05 -3.66 4.94
N TRP A 110 -1.38 -3.82 3.79
CA TRP A 110 -1.99 -3.69 2.49
C TRP A 110 -3.12 -4.71 2.27
N ALA A 111 -2.85 -6.00 2.53
CA ALA A 111 -3.86 -7.05 2.44
C ALA A 111 -5.09 -6.75 3.30
N SER A 112 -4.83 -6.30 4.53
CA SER A 112 -5.90 -5.92 5.46
C SER A 112 -6.72 -4.75 4.93
N TYR A 113 -6.08 -3.75 4.31
CA TYR A 113 -6.77 -2.59 3.73
C TYR A 113 -7.63 -2.97 2.52
N ILE A 114 -7.10 -3.75 1.59
CA ILE A 114 -7.85 -4.13 0.38
C ILE A 114 -9.00 -5.08 0.69
N SER A 115 -8.93 -5.84 1.78
CA SER A 115 -9.97 -6.75 2.22
C SER A 115 -11.15 -6.04 2.92
N GLN A 116 -10.99 -4.76 3.32
CA GLN A 116 -12.09 -4.00 3.90
C GLN A 116 -13.23 -3.78 2.89
N GLU A 117 -14.46 -3.97 3.31
CA GLU A 117 -15.66 -3.62 2.51
C GLU A 117 -15.71 -2.10 2.27
N TYR A 118 -15.54 -1.33 3.34
CA TYR A 118 -15.49 0.12 3.28
C TYR A 118 -14.05 0.61 3.18
N LYS A 119 -13.79 1.43 2.17
CA LYS A 119 -12.54 2.16 2.00
C LYS A 119 -12.84 3.66 1.94
N PRO A 120 -12.18 4.47 2.78
CA PRO A 120 -12.36 5.91 2.68
C PRO A 120 -11.87 6.42 1.31
N ASN A 121 -12.58 7.40 0.76
CA ASN A 121 -12.17 8.05 -0.50
C ASN A 121 -11.04 9.06 -0.24
N ILE A 122 -9.89 8.54 0.12
CA ILE A 122 -8.68 9.29 0.49
C ILE A 122 -7.53 8.75 -0.37
N PRO A 123 -6.60 9.60 -0.82
CA PRO A 123 -5.39 9.13 -1.49
C PRO A 123 -4.61 8.15 -0.62
N VAL A 124 -4.13 7.06 -1.23
CA VAL A 124 -3.35 6.02 -0.57
C VAL A 124 -2.00 5.89 -1.25
N LEU A 125 -0.91 5.99 -0.48
CA LEU A 125 0.43 5.66 -0.93
C LEU A 125 0.86 4.31 -0.35
N CYS A 126 1.44 3.47 -1.19
CA CYS A 126 1.90 2.15 -0.81
C CYS A 126 3.43 2.06 -0.88
N GLY A 127 4.02 1.43 0.14
CA GLY A 127 5.44 1.10 0.16
C GLY A 127 5.69 -0.30 0.70
N MET A 128 6.79 -0.93 0.27
CA MET A 128 7.16 -2.29 0.66
C MET A 128 6.08 -3.34 0.31
N ILE A 129 5.43 -3.18 -0.83
CA ILE A 129 4.26 -3.96 -1.24
C ILE A 129 4.51 -4.56 -2.62
N SER A 130 4.15 -5.84 -2.78
CA SER A 130 4.10 -6.48 -4.09
C SER A 130 2.82 -6.13 -4.84
N LYS A 131 2.93 -5.98 -6.16
CA LYS A 131 1.77 -5.88 -7.05
C LYS A 131 0.84 -7.10 -6.94
N ASN A 132 1.40 -8.25 -6.61
CA ASN A 132 0.68 -9.51 -6.46
C ASN A 132 0.23 -9.68 -5.01
N ALA A 133 -1.05 -9.82 -4.80
CA ALA A 133 -1.63 -9.93 -3.46
C ALA A 133 -2.65 -11.09 -3.38
N ILE A 134 -3.04 -11.39 -2.17
CA ILE A 134 -4.17 -12.28 -1.87
C ILE A 134 -5.08 -11.60 -0.88
N LEU A 135 -6.40 -11.82 -1.00
CA LEU A 135 -7.34 -11.35 0.01
C LEU A 135 -7.16 -12.13 1.31
N LEU A 136 -7.40 -11.46 2.42
CA LEU A 136 -7.41 -12.14 3.71
C LEU A 136 -8.61 -13.10 3.80
N PRO A 137 -8.51 -14.17 4.61
CA PRO A 137 -9.63 -15.03 4.89
C PRO A 137 -10.68 -14.27 5.74
N ASP A 138 -11.93 -14.67 5.62
CA ASP A 138 -12.97 -14.20 6.53
C ASP A 138 -12.62 -14.55 7.99
N SER A 139 -13.07 -13.71 8.95
CA SER A 139 -12.70 -13.81 10.36
C SER A 139 -13.01 -15.17 11.00
N ASP A 140 -14.01 -15.88 10.49
CA ASP A 140 -14.50 -17.14 11.03
C ASP A 140 -13.89 -18.36 10.33
N LEU A 141 -13.07 -18.13 9.28
CA LEU A 141 -12.48 -19.23 8.51
C LEU A 141 -11.24 -19.79 9.21
N ASN A 142 -11.16 -21.12 9.29
CA ASN A 142 -9.92 -21.78 9.68
C ASN A 142 -8.86 -21.55 8.60
N VAL A 143 -7.74 -20.93 8.98
CA VAL A 143 -6.63 -20.62 8.04
C VAL A 143 -6.09 -21.88 7.33
N ALA A 144 -6.24 -23.06 7.94
CA ALA A 144 -5.84 -24.31 7.32
C ALA A 144 -6.73 -24.70 6.12
N GLU A 145 -7.96 -24.24 6.07
CA GLU A 145 -8.95 -24.50 5.00
C GLU A 145 -9.01 -23.33 3.99
N TRP A 146 -8.24 -22.27 4.24
CA TRP A 146 -8.24 -21.09 3.39
C TRP A 146 -7.62 -21.36 2.03
N GLU A 147 -8.39 -21.12 1.00
CA GLU A 147 -7.93 -21.07 -0.39
C GLU A 147 -7.69 -19.62 -0.81
N PRO A 148 -6.42 -19.16 -0.85
CA PRO A 148 -6.11 -17.78 -1.15
C PRO A 148 -6.57 -17.36 -2.55
N LYS A 149 -7.34 -16.29 -2.63
CA LYS A 149 -7.75 -15.69 -3.90
C LYS A 149 -6.70 -14.67 -4.34
N TYR A 150 -6.05 -14.94 -5.47
CA TYR A 150 -5.10 -14.02 -6.11
C TYR A 150 -5.77 -12.72 -6.54
N ILE A 151 -5.08 -11.61 -6.31
CA ILE A 151 -5.47 -10.28 -6.76
C ILE A 151 -4.27 -9.60 -7.42
N ASP A 152 -4.52 -8.94 -8.56
CA ASP A 152 -3.63 -7.92 -9.11
C ASP A 152 -4.07 -6.55 -8.56
N ILE A 153 -3.16 -5.80 -7.95
CA ILE A 153 -3.45 -4.47 -7.40
C ILE A 153 -3.98 -3.52 -8.49
N GLN A 154 -3.58 -3.72 -9.75
CA GLN A 154 -4.08 -2.92 -10.86
C GLN A 154 -5.61 -2.95 -10.96
N GLU A 155 -6.24 -4.08 -10.59
CA GLU A 155 -7.70 -4.20 -10.59
C GLU A 155 -8.38 -3.21 -9.60
N TYR A 156 -7.66 -2.77 -8.55
CA TYR A 156 -8.17 -1.77 -7.60
C TYR A 156 -7.97 -0.35 -8.10
N VAL A 157 -6.86 -0.08 -8.75
CA VAL A 157 -6.59 1.21 -9.39
C VAL A 157 -7.64 1.47 -10.48
N ASP A 158 -7.92 0.46 -11.30
CA ASP A 158 -8.91 0.55 -12.38
C ASP A 158 -10.35 0.74 -11.86
N LYS A 159 -10.63 0.38 -10.61
CA LYS A 159 -11.91 0.61 -9.92
C LYS A 159 -12.01 1.99 -9.25
N GLY A 160 -11.07 2.88 -9.52
CA GLY A 160 -11.09 4.26 -9.00
C GLY A 160 -10.51 4.43 -7.60
N LEU A 161 -9.76 3.46 -7.10
CA LEU A 161 -8.98 3.66 -5.87
C LEU A 161 -7.83 4.63 -6.17
N HIS A 162 -7.77 5.75 -5.44
CA HIS A 162 -6.69 6.74 -5.54
C HIS A 162 -5.40 6.19 -4.92
N LEU A 163 -4.74 5.28 -5.66
CA LEU A 163 -3.57 4.54 -5.21
C LEU A 163 -2.33 5.00 -5.96
N GLY A 164 -1.27 5.28 -5.21
CA GLY A 164 0.08 5.54 -5.72
C GLY A 164 1.12 4.80 -4.89
N GLY A 165 2.40 4.93 -5.28
CA GLY A 165 3.52 4.38 -4.53
C GLY A 165 4.41 3.43 -5.31
N PHE A 166 5.26 2.69 -4.59
CA PHE A 166 6.19 1.73 -5.17
C PHE A 166 5.67 0.31 -4.98
N LEU A 167 5.31 -0.31 -6.10
CA LEU A 167 4.86 -1.70 -6.16
C LEU A 167 5.89 -2.50 -6.93
N TYR A 168 6.46 -3.53 -6.32
CA TYR A 168 7.30 -4.47 -7.04
C TYR A 168 6.48 -5.66 -7.52
N SER A 169 6.82 -6.18 -8.69
CA SER A 169 6.18 -7.36 -9.26
C SER A 169 7.18 -8.50 -9.39
N TYR A 170 6.69 -9.70 -9.16
CA TYR A 170 7.46 -10.91 -9.44
C TYR A 170 7.10 -11.42 -10.83
N ASP A 171 8.06 -11.42 -11.74
CA ASP A 171 7.88 -12.01 -13.06
C ASP A 171 8.33 -13.48 -13.04
N VAL A 172 7.39 -14.34 -12.64
CA VAL A 172 7.63 -15.79 -12.59
C VAL A 172 7.99 -16.34 -13.98
N LYS A 173 7.37 -15.82 -15.02
CA LYS A 173 7.60 -16.27 -16.40
C LYS A 173 9.03 -15.98 -16.84
N GLU A 174 9.50 -14.77 -16.63
CA GLU A 174 10.86 -14.39 -17.01
C GLU A 174 11.89 -15.16 -16.19
N ASN A 175 11.64 -15.40 -14.91
CA ASN A 175 12.52 -16.22 -14.07
C ASN A 175 12.61 -17.66 -14.58
N ILE A 176 11.48 -18.29 -14.95
CA ILE A 176 11.47 -19.64 -15.55
C ILE A 176 12.20 -19.63 -16.90
N ARG A 177 11.97 -18.62 -17.74
CA ARG A 177 12.67 -18.47 -19.02
C ARG A 177 14.18 -18.34 -18.83
N LEU A 178 14.62 -17.57 -17.86
CA LEU A 178 16.02 -17.42 -17.53
C LEU A 178 16.64 -18.75 -17.06
N ILE A 179 15.97 -19.46 -16.15
CA ILE A 179 16.42 -20.79 -15.69
C ILE A 179 16.61 -21.74 -16.88
N ARG A 180 15.63 -21.82 -17.78
CA ARG A 180 15.72 -22.69 -18.95
C ARG A 180 16.80 -22.27 -19.95
N LYS A 181 17.07 -20.96 -20.08
CA LYS A 181 18.15 -20.46 -20.90
C LYS A 181 19.53 -20.86 -20.34
N LEU A 182 19.69 -20.78 -19.01
CA LEU A 182 20.93 -21.13 -18.31
C LEU A 182 21.11 -22.65 -18.19
N TYR A 183 20.01 -23.38 -18.03
CA TYR A 183 19.98 -24.83 -17.82
C TYR A 183 18.99 -25.47 -18.78
N PRO A 184 19.34 -25.65 -20.08
CA PRO A 184 18.40 -26.11 -21.11
C PRO A 184 17.80 -27.50 -20.85
N GLN A 185 18.49 -28.33 -20.07
CA GLN A 185 18.07 -29.70 -19.75
C GLN A 185 17.10 -29.76 -18.55
N THR A 186 16.78 -28.61 -17.93
CA THR A 186 15.87 -28.57 -16.78
C THR A 186 14.46 -28.93 -17.22
N GLN A 187 13.94 -30.01 -16.67
CA GLN A 187 12.56 -30.48 -16.89
C GLN A 187 11.63 -30.04 -15.76
N ASN A 188 12.12 -30.01 -14.52
CA ASN A 188 11.35 -29.68 -13.33
C ASN A 188 11.96 -28.51 -12.59
N ILE A 189 11.11 -27.63 -12.08
CA ILE A 189 11.49 -26.48 -11.25
C ILE A 189 10.65 -26.55 -9.98
N ALA A 190 11.30 -26.64 -8.81
CA ALA A 190 10.63 -26.59 -7.52
C ALA A 190 10.56 -25.15 -7.01
N LEU A 191 9.40 -24.75 -6.50
CA LEU A 191 9.21 -23.51 -5.76
C LEU A 191 9.24 -23.81 -4.28
N ILE A 192 10.22 -23.25 -3.56
CA ILE A 192 10.32 -23.34 -2.10
C ILE A 192 9.88 -21.99 -1.53
N THR A 193 8.85 -22.00 -0.70
CA THR A 193 8.34 -20.81 -0.01
C THR A 193 8.06 -21.14 1.45
N ASP A 194 7.99 -20.09 2.28
CA ASP A 194 7.54 -20.22 3.66
C ASP A 194 6.01 -20.07 3.79
N ASN A 195 5.49 -20.23 5.00
CA ASN A 195 4.09 -20.07 5.34
C ASN A 195 3.76 -18.64 5.79
N THR A 196 4.46 -17.64 5.26
CA THR A 196 4.10 -16.23 5.46
C THR A 196 3.04 -15.80 4.45
N TYR A 197 2.46 -14.62 4.66
CA TYR A 197 1.57 -13.99 3.69
C TYR A 197 2.24 -13.87 2.31
N GLY A 198 3.50 -13.40 2.28
CA GLY A 198 4.28 -13.26 1.05
C GLY A 198 4.52 -14.60 0.34
N GLY A 199 4.85 -15.65 1.09
CA GLY A 199 5.04 -17.00 0.56
C GLY A 199 3.76 -17.55 -0.08
N LEU A 200 2.61 -17.39 0.57
CA LEU A 200 1.30 -17.78 0.03
C LEU A 200 0.89 -16.96 -1.20
N ALA A 201 1.13 -15.66 -1.19
CA ALA A 201 0.87 -14.81 -2.35
C ALA A 201 1.70 -15.27 -3.56
N MET A 202 2.97 -15.64 -3.34
CA MET A 202 3.85 -16.19 -4.38
C MET A 202 3.35 -17.55 -4.89
N GLN A 203 2.96 -18.48 -4.01
CA GLN A 203 2.38 -19.75 -4.42
C GLN A 203 1.13 -19.56 -5.30
N THR A 204 0.25 -18.65 -4.89
CA THR A 204 -0.99 -18.35 -5.63
C THR A 204 -0.71 -17.75 -7.00
N LEU A 205 0.30 -16.86 -7.10
CA LEU A 205 0.75 -16.28 -8.36
C LEU A 205 1.27 -17.37 -9.32
N VAL A 206 2.10 -18.28 -8.81
CA VAL A 206 2.67 -19.38 -9.60
C VAL A 206 1.55 -20.33 -10.07
N LYS A 207 0.61 -20.72 -9.20
CA LYS A 207 -0.55 -21.55 -9.56
C LYS A 207 -1.40 -20.89 -10.66
N LYS A 208 -1.64 -19.58 -10.57
CA LYS A 208 -2.38 -18.84 -11.62
C LYS A 208 -1.63 -18.83 -12.96
N GLY A 209 -0.30 -18.77 -12.93
CA GLY A 209 0.55 -18.79 -14.13
C GLY A 209 0.57 -20.16 -14.84
N ASN A 210 0.45 -21.25 -14.11
CA ASN A 210 0.56 -22.62 -14.64
C ASN A 210 -0.50 -22.99 -15.69
N GLY A 211 -1.70 -22.41 -15.64
CA GLY A 211 -2.72 -22.64 -16.66
C GLY A 211 -2.35 -22.16 -18.08
N LYS A 212 -1.25 -21.43 -18.25
CA LYS A 212 -0.77 -20.88 -19.54
C LYS A 212 0.57 -21.48 -20.01
N TYR A 213 1.18 -22.38 -19.25
CA TYR A 213 2.46 -23.00 -19.62
C TYR A 213 2.22 -24.40 -20.17
N GLN A 214 1.83 -24.48 -21.45
CA GLN A 214 1.84 -25.76 -22.19
C GLN A 214 3.29 -26.20 -22.37
N GLY A 215 3.66 -27.31 -21.77
CA GLY A 215 4.91 -28.03 -22.06
C GLY A 215 5.86 -28.29 -20.90
N SER A 216 5.54 -27.93 -19.67
CA SER A 216 6.27 -28.40 -18.48
C SER A 216 5.37 -28.32 -17.25
N GLU A 217 5.23 -29.43 -16.60
CA GLU A 217 4.58 -29.53 -15.30
C GLU A 217 5.45 -28.81 -14.27
N LEU A 218 4.91 -27.73 -13.69
CA LEU A 218 5.52 -27.10 -12.51
C LEU A 218 4.97 -27.89 -11.33
N ASP A 219 5.77 -28.74 -10.75
CA ASP A 219 5.39 -29.46 -9.53
C ASP A 219 5.48 -28.48 -8.35
N ILE A 220 4.32 -27.99 -7.91
CA ILE A 220 4.20 -27.20 -6.71
C ILE A 220 3.95 -28.15 -5.57
N THR A 221 5.02 -28.76 -5.04
CA THR A 221 4.96 -29.52 -3.81
C THR A 221 4.76 -28.53 -2.66
N GLY A 222 3.50 -28.30 -2.29
CA GLY A 222 3.17 -27.65 -1.02
C GLY A 222 3.65 -28.51 0.13
N TRP A 223 4.27 -27.91 1.14
CA TRP A 223 4.53 -28.57 2.42
C TRP A 223 3.19 -29.08 2.95
N LYS A 224 3.07 -30.40 3.10
CA LYS A 224 2.02 -30.96 3.96
C LYS A 224 2.35 -30.51 5.38
N LYS A 225 1.40 -29.82 6.01
CA LYS A 225 1.45 -29.59 7.45
C LYS A 225 1.38 -30.96 8.13
N GLU A 226 2.42 -31.36 8.85
CA GLU A 226 2.31 -32.30 9.93
C GLU A 226 1.67 -31.61 11.15
#